data_23f383a339ff0e67c24e71c7a36297d1
#
_entry.id   23f383a339ff0e67c24e71c7a36297d1
#
_cell.length_a   1.000
_cell.length_b   1.000
_cell.length_c   1.000
_cell.angle_alpha   90.00
_cell.angle_beta   90.00
_cell.angle_gamma   90.00
#
_symmetry.space_group_name_H-M   'P 1'
#
loop_
_entity.id
_entity.type
_entity.pdbx_description
1 polymer ?
#
loop_
_entity_poly.entity_id
_entity_poly.type
_entity_poly.pdbx_seq_one_letter_code
_entity_poly.pdbx_strand_id
1 'polypeptide(L)'
;MSTPFFAVDGVDEALIRAERSKARALRKSRWWQQKTSAGTCWYCGQKVGFHNLTMDHVIPLARGGRSTKDNLVPSCKECNTKKKSSLPVEWEEYMDNLQQRKE
;
A
#
# COMPACT_ATOMS: atom_id res chain seq x y z
N MET A 1 29.07 -5.52 8.46
CA MET A 1 28.69 -5.34 7.91
C MET A 1 27.90 -5.22 7.30
N SER A 2 27.51 -5.13 6.98
CA SER A 2 26.95 -5.06 6.35
C SER A 2 26.45 -4.68 5.80
N THR A 3 26.12 -4.39 5.82
CA THR A 3 25.90 -4.08 5.01
C THR A 3 25.27 -3.20 4.27
N PRO A 4 25.76 -2.54 3.44
CA PRO A 4 25.20 -1.64 2.56
C PRO A 4 24.19 -2.29 1.73
N PHE A 5 24.45 -3.45 1.33
CA PHE A 5 23.64 -4.18 0.55
C PHE A 5 22.36 -4.43 1.25
N PHE A 6 22.40 -4.66 2.49
CA PHE A 6 21.37 -4.74 3.26
C PHE A 6 20.58 -3.55 3.20
N ALA A 7 21.19 -2.41 3.19
CA ALA A 7 20.57 -1.16 3.15
C ALA A 7 19.71 -0.95 1.94
N VAL A 8 19.97 -1.59 0.87
CA VAL A 8 19.20 -1.44 -0.32
C VAL A 8 17.82 -1.95 -0.12
N ASP A 9 17.71 -3.13 0.43
CA ASP A 9 16.46 -3.64 0.70
C ASP A 9 16.41 -3.84 2.15
N GLY A 10 17.28 -3.24 2.89
CA GLY A 10 17.52 -3.58 4.19
C GLY A 10 16.69 -2.91 5.22
N VAL A 11 15.45 -3.00 5.13
CA VAL A 11 14.60 -2.50 6.18
C VAL A 11 14.61 -3.55 7.29
N ASP A 12 14.94 -3.12 8.50
CA ASP A 12 15.03 -3.97 9.66
C ASP A 12 13.67 -4.60 9.94
N GLU A 13 13.65 -5.89 10.21
CA GLU A 13 12.42 -6.60 10.49
C GLU A 13 11.72 -6.09 11.73
N ALA A 14 12.48 -5.65 12.72
CA ALA A 14 11.88 -5.07 13.93
C ALA A 14 11.12 -3.80 13.58
N LEU A 15 11.66 -3.01 12.67
CA LEU A 15 11.02 -1.80 12.22
C LEU A 15 9.75 -2.14 11.44
N ILE A 16 9.80 -3.14 10.59
CA ILE A 16 8.64 -3.57 9.84
C ILE A 16 7.53 -4.01 10.79
N ARG A 17 7.87 -4.76 11.83
CA ARG A 17 6.88 -5.20 12.79
C ARG A 17 6.26 -4.02 13.53
N ALA A 18 7.06 -3.04 13.88
CA ALA A 18 6.58 -1.85 14.56
C ALA A 18 5.62 -1.08 13.65
N GLU A 19 5.96 -0.97 12.37
CA GLU A 19 5.12 -0.27 11.41
C GLU A 19 3.81 -1.02 11.16
N ARG A 20 3.84 -2.34 11.15
CA ARG A 20 2.63 -3.13 11.01
C ARG A 20 1.71 -2.94 12.22
N SER A 21 2.29 -2.81 13.38
CA SER A 21 1.52 -2.57 14.60
C SER A 21 0.82 -1.22 14.53
N LYS A 22 1.53 -0.19 14.04
CA LYS A 22 0.93 1.13 13.87
C LYS A 22 -0.20 1.08 12.85
N ALA A 23 0.00 0.34 11.77
CA ALA A 23 -1.02 0.22 10.73
C ALA A 23 -2.28 -0.44 11.28
N ARG A 24 -2.11 -1.46 12.13
CA ARG A 24 -3.27 -2.11 12.74
C ARG A 24 -4.05 -1.15 13.61
N ALA A 25 -3.36 -0.30 14.35
CA ALA A 25 -4.01 0.69 15.20
C ALA A 25 -4.76 1.71 14.33
N LEU A 26 -4.14 2.17 13.26
CA LEU A 26 -4.77 3.12 12.36
C LEU A 26 -5.99 2.53 11.65
N ARG A 27 -5.94 1.23 11.36
CA ARG A 27 -7.06 0.56 10.69
C ARG A 27 -8.32 0.55 11.53
N LYS A 28 -8.17 0.65 12.86
CA LYS A 28 -9.30 0.68 13.77
C LYS A 28 -9.76 2.10 14.05
N SER A 29 -9.07 3.10 13.52
CA SER A 29 -9.35 4.49 13.83
C SER A 29 -10.50 5.04 13.00
N ARG A 30 -11.09 6.13 13.51
CA ARG A 30 -12.16 6.82 12.79
C ARG A 30 -11.62 7.35 11.46
N TRP A 31 -10.37 7.76 11.43
CA TRP A 31 -9.75 8.25 10.21
C TRP A 31 -9.85 7.21 9.09
N TRP A 32 -9.56 5.96 9.41
CA TRP A 32 -9.60 4.89 8.39
C TRP A 32 -11.03 4.58 7.99
N GLN A 33 -11.95 4.60 8.96
CA GLN A 33 -13.35 4.36 8.68
C GLN A 33 -13.88 5.39 7.69
N GLN A 34 -13.50 6.65 7.89
CA GLN A 34 -13.93 7.70 6.99
C GLN A 34 -13.28 7.57 5.63
N LYS A 35 -12.01 7.18 5.60
CA LYS A 35 -11.27 7.06 4.34
C LYS A 35 -11.83 5.94 3.46
N THR A 36 -12.40 4.90 4.08
CA THR A 36 -12.94 3.76 3.35
C THR A 36 -14.45 3.84 3.16
N SER A 37 -15.10 4.86 3.70
CA SER A 37 -16.57 4.91 3.72
C SER A 37 -17.17 4.94 2.33
N ALA A 38 -16.50 5.54 1.37
CA ALA A 38 -17.02 5.58 0.00
C ALA A 38 -16.90 4.24 -0.71
N GLY A 39 -16.12 3.32 -0.16
CA GLY A 39 -15.97 1.99 -0.74
C GLY A 39 -15.18 1.96 -2.02
N THR A 40 -14.36 2.98 -2.30
CA THR A 40 -13.67 3.14 -3.57
C THR A 40 -12.19 2.84 -3.44
N CYS A 41 -11.66 2.04 -4.35
CA CYS A 41 -10.23 1.73 -4.38
C CYS A 41 -9.44 2.97 -4.77
N TRP A 42 -8.37 3.24 -4.03
CA TRP A 42 -7.51 4.39 -4.30
C TRP A 42 -6.83 4.29 -5.66
N TYR A 43 -6.47 3.08 -6.07
CA TYR A 43 -5.69 2.88 -7.30
C TYR A 43 -6.54 2.82 -8.55
N CYS A 44 -7.54 1.96 -8.60
CA CYS A 44 -8.32 1.76 -9.81
C CYS A 44 -9.63 2.54 -9.82
N GLY A 45 -10.01 3.12 -8.71
CA GLY A 45 -11.23 3.92 -8.64
C GLY A 45 -12.53 3.15 -8.64
N GLN A 46 -12.46 1.82 -8.61
CA GLN A 46 -13.68 1.03 -8.61
C GLN A 46 -14.33 1.02 -7.25
N LYS A 47 -15.65 1.04 -7.25
CA LYS A 47 -16.40 1.02 -6.03
C LYS A 47 -16.69 -0.44 -5.68
N VAL A 48 -15.99 -0.95 -4.70
CA VAL A 48 -16.10 -2.36 -4.33
C VAL A 48 -16.75 -2.56 -2.96
N GLY A 49 -17.07 -1.47 -2.26
CA GLY A 49 -17.64 -1.54 -0.92
C GLY A 49 -16.53 -1.56 0.14
N PHE A 50 -16.80 -0.93 1.28
CA PHE A 50 -15.74 -0.77 2.28
C PHE A 50 -15.27 -2.10 2.86
N HIS A 51 -16.12 -3.12 2.88
CA HIS A 51 -15.72 -4.43 3.37
C HIS A 51 -14.69 -5.10 2.47
N ASN A 52 -14.60 -4.68 1.22
CA ASN A 52 -13.71 -5.27 0.24
C ASN A 52 -12.46 -4.44 0.00
N LEU A 53 -12.22 -3.47 0.87
CA LEU A 53 -11.02 -2.65 0.79
C LEU A 53 -10.02 -3.12 1.83
N THR A 54 -8.74 -3.13 1.44
CA THR A 54 -7.65 -3.44 2.35
C THR A 54 -6.80 -2.20 2.51
N MET A 55 -6.03 -2.16 3.59
CA MET A 55 -5.11 -1.05 3.82
C MET A 55 -3.80 -1.35 3.11
N ASP A 56 -3.38 -0.46 2.24
CA ASP A 56 -2.14 -0.62 1.50
C ASP A 56 -1.17 0.49 1.83
N HIS A 57 0.11 0.16 1.90
CA HIS A 57 1.17 1.16 2.05
C HIS A 57 1.59 1.55 0.64
N VAL A 58 1.40 2.82 0.28
CA VAL A 58 1.77 3.29 -1.07
C VAL A 58 3.25 3.00 -1.30
N ILE A 59 4.09 3.35 -0.33
CA ILE A 59 5.48 2.91 -0.34
C ILE A 59 5.51 1.69 0.58
N PRO A 60 5.82 0.51 0.06
CA PRO A 60 5.75 -0.72 0.85
C PRO A 60 6.70 -0.71 2.03
N LEU A 61 6.34 -1.40 3.10
CA LEU A 61 7.20 -1.51 4.27
C LEU A 61 8.56 -2.08 3.91
N ALA A 62 8.58 -3.07 3.03
CA ALA A 62 9.84 -3.70 2.60
C ALA A 62 10.73 -2.74 1.83
N ARG A 63 10.18 -1.63 1.37
CA ARG A 63 10.91 -0.63 0.60
C ARG A 63 11.08 0.67 1.40
N GLY A 64 10.93 0.59 2.71
CA GLY A 64 11.15 1.72 3.60
C GLY A 64 9.93 2.57 3.91
N GLY A 65 8.76 2.13 3.50
CA GLY A 65 7.54 2.88 3.78
C GLY A 65 7.19 2.85 5.26
N ARG A 66 6.41 3.83 5.69
CA ARG A 66 6.00 3.95 7.09
C ARG A 66 4.48 3.94 7.18
N SER A 67 3.98 3.63 8.35
CA SER A 67 2.54 3.60 8.60
C SER A 67 2.08 4.97 9.06
N THR A 68 1.96 5.86 8.09
CA THR A 68 1.48 7.22 8.33
C THR A 68 0.24 7.43 7.48
N LYS A 69 -0.58 8.40 7.87
CA LYS A 69 -1.84 8.63 7.18
C LYS A 69 -1.67 8.94 5.70
N ASP A 70 -0.56 9.57 5.34
CA ASP A 70 -0.32 9.93 3.94
C ASP A 70 0.27 8.77 3.14
N ASN A 71 0.65 7.67 3.78
CA ASN A 71 1.18 6.51 3.09
C ASN A 71 0.21 5.31 3.15
N LEU A 72 -0.97 5.49 3.71
CA LEU A 72 -1.94 4.41 3.85
C LEU A 72 -3.19 4.74 3.05
N VAL A 73 -3.54 3.86 2.13
CA VAL A 73 -4.68 4.08 1.25
C VAL A 73 -5.54 2.83 1.16
N PRO A 74 -6.84 2.99 0.86
CA PRO A 74 -7.70 1.83 0.68
C PRO A 74 -7.49 1.25 -0.72
N SER A 75 -7.31 -0.05 -0.79
CA SER A 75 -7.06 -0.73 -2.06
C SER A 75 -7.96 -1.95 -2.17
N CYS A 76 -8.51 -2.19 -3.36
CA CYS A 76 -9.25 -3.42 -3.57
C CYS A 76 -8.27 -4.59 -3.59
N LYS A 77 -8.78 -5.78 -3.37
CA LYS A 77 -7.92 -6.97 -3.26
C LYS A 77 -7.13 -7.20 -4.53
N GLU A 78 -7.75 -6.93 -5.67
CA GLU A 78 -7.09 -7.14 -6.95
C GLU A 78 -5.89 -6.23 -7.12
N CYS A 79 -6.06 -4.93 -6.86
CA CYS A 79 -4.95 -3.99 -6.96
C CYS A 79 -3.88 -4.31 -5.92
N ASN A 80 -4.28 -4.67 -4.72
CA ASN A 80 -3.33 -4.99 -3.67
C ASN A 80 -2.47 -6.18 -4.06
N THR A 81 -3.08 -7.21 -4.62
CA THR A 81 -2.37 -8.39 -5.06
C THR A 81 -1.41 -8.08 -6.21
N LYS A 82 -1.88 -7.30 -7.17
CA LYS A 82 -1.06 -6.96 -8.33
C LYS A 82 0.09 -6.03 -7.97
N LYS A 83 -0.16 -5.09 -7.07
CA LYS A 83 0.85 -4.12 -6.70
C LYS A 83 1.94 -4.73 -5.83
N LYS A 84 1.54 -5.56 -4.87
CA LYS A 84 2.47 -6.19 -3.94
C LYS A 84 3.45 -5.17 -3.36
N SER A 85 4.73 -5.33 -3.60
CA SER A 85 5.74 -4.43 -3.04
C SER A 85 6.29 -3.44 -4.05
N SER A 86 5.52 -3.12 -5.08
CA SER A 86 5.95 -2.16 -6.08
C SER A 86 5.98 -0.75 -5.51
N LEU A 87 6.95 0.03 -5.93
CA LEU A 87 6.98 1.46 -5.62
C LEU A 87 5.99 2.19 -6.52
N PRO A 88 5.58 3.40 -6.15
CA PRO A 88 4.59 4.14 -6.95
C PRO A 88 4.95 4.27 -8.42
N VAL A 89 6.23 4.55 -8.72
CA VAL A 89 6.62 4.71 -10.11
C VAL A 89 6.51 3.39 -10.87
N GLU A 90 6.83 2.28 -10.23
CA GLU A 90 6.72 0.96 -10.85
C GLU A 90 5.26 0.62 -11.10
N TRP A 91 4.40 0.97 -10.15
CA TRP A 91 2.98 0.71 -10.26
C TRP A 91 2.34 1.55 -11.36
N GLU A 92 2.77 2.79 -11.49
CA GLU A 92 2.28 3.67 -12.53
C GLU A 92 2.62 3.14 -13.91
N GLU A 93 3.85 2.66 -14.06
CA GLU A 93 4.28 2.08 -15.33
C GLU A 93 3.43 0.86 -15.68
N TYR A 94 3.14 0.04 -14.68
CA TYR A 94 2.33 -1.14 -14.89
C TYR A 94 0.92 -0.74 -15.34
N MET A 95 0.33 0.25 -14.70
CA MET A 95 -1.02 0.70 -15.04
C MET A 95 -1.07 1.32 -16.43
N ASP A 96 -0.04 2.07 -16.79
CA ASP A 96 0.04 2.67 -18.12
C ASP A 96 0.13 1.60 -19.19
N ASN A 97 0.92 0.56 -18.94
CA ASN A 97 1.05 -0.54 -19.86
C ASN A 97 -0.26 -1.28 -20.06
N LEU A 98 -1.03 -1.44 -18.99
CA LEU A 98 -2.32 -2.08 -19.08
C LEU A 98 -3.27 -1.27 -19.95
N GLN A 99 -3.25 0.04 -19.80
CA GLN A 99 -4.13 0.89 -20.60
C GLN A 99 -3.75 0.82 -22.05
N GLN A 100 -2.48 0.80 -22.36
CA GLN A 100 -2.02 0.70 -23.73
C GLN A 100 -2.46 -0.61 -24.35
N ARG A 101 -2.46 -1.67 -23.59
CA ARG A 101 -2.87 -2.96 -24.10
C ARG A 101 -4.34 -3.02 -24.45
N LYS A 102 -5.14 -2.25 -23.77
CA LYS A 102 -6.58 -2.26 -24.01
C LYS A 102 -6.95 -1.59 -25.30
N GLU A 103 -6.06 -0.82 -25.82
CA GLU A 103 -6.27 -0.17 -27.09
C GLU A 103 -5.70 -0.95 -28.22
#